data_d483208d992989e57b893fe7234d39b6
#
_entry.id   d483208d992989e57b893fe7234d39b6
#
_cell.length_a   1.000
_cell.length_b   1.000
_cell.length_c   1.000
_cell.angle_alpha   90.00
_cell.angle_beta   90.00
_cell.angle_gamma   90.00
#
_symmetry.space_group_name_H-M   'P 1'
#
loop_
_entity.id
_entity.type
_entity.pdbx_description
1 polymer ?
#
loop_
_entity_poly.entity_id
_entity_poly.type
_entity_poly.pdbx_seq_one_letter_code
_entity_poly.pdbx_strand_id
1 'polypeptide(L)'
;MLKAGSFVGYKPMGHWRINDVKDRIEQLNFDSQSFTPEKRERFPENVQPLIDEVQWFARYNHDVILRKIFSVLSLVLKLPVQTLWNLSKEPEKRGLDLLRYAVYRPPPKEEDDAVNGVRLQGHTDFNSVSILWSQPITSLEVLMPDNTWRFVKHRPNALVINLGDAMHFLSGGYLKQTIHRVVAPPEDQAQLERLGLFYFAFFNADVPLQPLLESRVVREAYKGKNFWAEREKEGLPVPTTGEWERMRVRAYGQGGAKKGEDGHDHEKIGGFDVVQYNDVKKTTAETKPIQQHKLPAAVAV
;
A
#
# COMPACT_ATOMS: atom_id res chain seq x y z
N MET A 1 -15.36 -8.73 -12.85
CA MET A 1 -15.66 -7.63 -11.91
C MET A 1 -15.24 -8.05 -10.52
N LEU A 2 -14.80 -7.09 -9.70
CA LEU A 2 -14.56 -7.32 -8.30
C LEU A 2 -15.84 -7.84 -7.63
N LYS A 3 -15.69 -8.91 -6.83
CA LYS A 3 -16.77 -9.35 -5.93
C LYS A 3 -16.66 -8.57 -4.62
N ALA A 4 -17.78 -8.36 -3.94
CA ALA A 4 -17.76 -7.77 -2.60
C ALA A 4 -16.80 -8.56 -1.70
N GLY A 5 -15.89 -7.86 -1.02
CA GLY A 5 -14.87 -8.47 -0.17
C GLY A 5 -13.69 -9.10 -0.91
N SER A 6 -13.43 -8.72 -2.18
CA SER A 6 -12.23 -9.14 -2.93
C SER A 6 -11.68 -8.00 -3.77
N PHE A 7 -10.34 -7.91 -3.83
CA PHE A 7 -9.66 -6.98 -4.74
C PHE A 7 -9.20 -7.65 -6.04
N VAL A 8 -9.46 -8.94 -6.25
CA VAL A 8 -9.01 -9.68 -7.44
C VAL A 8 -9.96 -9.47 -8.62
N GLY A 9 -9.42 -9.28 -9.80
CA GLY A 9 -10.15 -9.10 -11.05
C GLY A 9 -10.26 -7.63 -11.47
N TYR A 10 -11.23 -7.34 -12.33
CA TYR A 10 -11.42 -6.02 -12.92
C TYR A 10 -12.32 -5.13 -12.07
N LYS A 11 -11.85 -3.91 -11.79
CA LYS A 11 -12.61 -2.82 -11.18
C LYS A 11 -12.85 -1.72 -12.21
N PRO A 12 -14.09 -1.45 -12.58
CA PRO A 12 -14.41 -0.32 -13.46
C PRO A 12 -14.29 1.02 -12.73
N MET A 13 -14.20 2.09 -13.48
CA MET A 13 -14.37 3.45 -12.96
C MET A 13 -15.73 3.60 -12.27
N GLY A 14 -15.81 4.50 -11.29
CA GLY A 14 -17.04 4.81 -10.57
C GLY A 14 -17.49 3.73 -9.59
N HIS A 15 -16.62 2.77 -9.28
CA HIS A 15 -16.89 1.72 -8.30
C HIS A 15 -16.84 2.25 -6.86
N TRP A 16 -15.89 3.14 -6.58
CA TRP A 16 -15.77 3.84 -5.30
C TRP A 16 -16.17 5.30 -5.44
N ARG A 17 -16.35 5.95 -4.29
CA ARG A 17 -16.68 7.37 -4.21
C ARG A 17 -15.75 8.06 -3.22
N ILE A 18 -15.44 9.32 -3.50
CA ILE A 18 -14.85 10.27 -2.57
C ILE A 18 -15.91 11.35 -2.38
N ASN A 19 -16.45 11.46 -1.17
CA ASN A 19 -17.72 12.16 -0.96
C ASN A 19 -18.78 11.57 -1.92
N ASP A 20 -19.49 12.38 -2.67
CA ASP A 20 -20.48 11.91 -3.66
C ASP A 20 -19.92 11.76 -5.08
N VAL A 21 -18.64 12.06 -5.30
CA VAL A 21 -17.99 11.96 -6.60
C VAL A 21 -17.47 10.55 -6.86
N LYS A 22 -17.81 9.99 -8.00
CA LYS A 22 -17.33 8.68 -8.45
C LYS A 22 -15.84 8.71 -8.78
N ASP A 23 -15.10 7.68 -8.38
CA ASP A 23 -13.69 7.55 -8.73
C ASP A 23 -13.47 7.38 -10.24
N ARG A 24 -12.32 7.83 -10.71
CA ARG A 24 -11.86 7.73 -12.10
C ARG A 24 -10.70 6.76 -12.24
N ILE A 25 -10.69 5.71 -11.40
CA ILE A 25 -9.65 4.71 -11.36
C ILE A 25 -10.17 3.39 -11.90
N GLU A 26 -9.56 2.91 -12.95
CA GLU A 26 -9.80 1.58 -13.51
C GLU A 26 -8.65 0.66 -13.11
N GLN A 27 -8.94 -0.58 -12.70
CA GLN A 27 -7.92 -1.50 -12.20
C GLN A 27 -8.15 -2.91 -12.70
N LEU A 28 -7.04 -3.60 -12.99
CA LEU A 28 -7.02 -5.04 -13.21
C LEU A 28 -6.01 -5.65 -12.23
N ASN A 29 -6.48 -6.54 -11.39
CA ASN A 29 -5.74 -7.09 -10.27
C ASN A 29 -5.60 -8.62 -10.40
N PHE A 30 -4.38 -9.10 -10.20
CA PHE A 30 -4.01 -10.52 -10.25
C PHE A 30 -3.43 -10.94 -8.91
N ASP A 31 -3.98 -11.98 -8.32
CA ASP A 31 -3.41 -12.70 -7.18
C ASP A 31 -2.66 -13.95 -7.65
N SER A 32 -2.04 -14.68 -6.75
CA SER A 32 -1.34 -15.94 -7.06
C SER A 32 -2.27 -16.99 -7.68
N GLN A 33 -3.56 -16.97 -7.34
CA GLN A 33 -4.58 -17.90 -7.83
C GLN A 33 -5.08 -17.54 -9.22
N SER A 34 -4.90 -16.31 -9.66
CA SER A 34 -5.32 -15.83 -11.00
C SER A 34 -4.65 -16.58 -12.14
N PHE A 35 -3.52 -17.23 -11.86
CA PHE A 35 -2.70 -17.92 -12.85
C PHE A 35 -3.00 -19.43 -12.98
N THR A 36 -3.98 -19.95 -12.25
CA THR A 36 -4.42 -21.34 -12.43
C THR A 36 -5.21 -21.49 -13.74
N PRO A 37 -5.19 -22.67 -14.40
CA PRO A 37 -5.88 -22.87 -15.66
C PRO A 37 -7.35 -22.43 -15.62
N GLU A 38 -8.09 -22.81 -14.57
CA GLU A 38 -9.52 -22.55 -14.42
C GLU A 38 -9.83 -21.05 -14.25
N LYS A 39 -8.88 -20.27 -13.74
CA LYS A 39 -9.07 -18.82 -13.54
C LYS A 39 -8.57 -18.00 -14.72
N ARG A 40 -7.61 -18.48 -15.46
CA ARG A 40 -7.11 -17.83 -16.69
C ARG A 40 -8.23 -17.57 -17.70
N GLU A 41 -9.10 -18.54 -17.90
CA GLU A 41 -10.25 -18.46 -18.83
C GLU A 41 -11.28 -17.37 -18.44
N ARG A 42 -11.24 -16.88 -17.21
CA ARG A 42 -12.15 -15.82 -16.72
C ARG A 42 -11.69 -14.41 -17.07
N PHE A 43 -10.46 -14.25 -17.51
CA PHE A 43 -9.97 -12.95 -17.97
C PHE A 43 -10.48 -12.65 -19.38
N PRO A 44 -10.64 -11.37 -19.75
CA PRO A 44 -11.02 -10.96 -21.10
C PRO A 44 -10.06 -11.57 -22.14
N GLU A 45 -10.59 -11.91 -23.32
CA GLU A 45 -9.84 -12.56 -24.41
C GLU A 45 -8.56 -11.80 -24.80
N ASN A 46 -8.61 -10.47 -24.77
CA ASN A 46 -7.44 -9.61 -25.03
C ASN A 46 -6.38 -9.63 -23.93
N VAL A 47 -6.70 -10.11 -22.74
CA VAL A 47 -5.76 -10.26 -21.62
C VAL A 47 -5.12 -11.64 -21.58
N GLN A 48 -5.85 -12.66 -22.00
CA GLN A 48 -5.40 -14.06 -21.93
C GLN A 48 -4.01 -14.31 -22.55
N PRO A 49 -3.66 -13.76 -23.73
CA PRO A 49 -2.32 -13.94 -24.30
C PRO A 49 -1.18 -13.36 -23.45
N LEU A 50 -1.48 -12.41 -22.57
CA LEU A 50 -0.49 -11.72 -21.74
C LEU A 50 -0.30 -12.38 -20.36
N ILE A 51 -1.12 -13.36 -19.99
CA ILE A 51 -1.14 -13.90 -18.62
C ILE A 51 0.18 -14.53 -18.22
N ASP A 52 0.90 -15.18 -19.13
CA ASP A 52 2.20 -15.78 -18.82
C ASP A 52 3.25 -14.71 -18.50
N GLU A 53 3.24 -13.59 -19.23
CA GLU A 53 4.12 -12.45 -18.96
C GLU A 53 3.75 -11.78 -17.63
N VAL A 54 2.46 -11.60 -17.37
CA VAL A 54 1.95 -11.05 -16.11
C VAL A 54 2.36 -11.93 -14.93
N GLN A 55 2.23 -13.26 -15.07
CA GLN A 55 2.67 -14.22 -14.04
C GLN A 55 4.17 -14.15 -13.78
N TRP A 56 4.96 -14.14 -14.87
CA TRP A 56 6.41 -14.00 -14.78
C TRP A 56 6.78 -12.71 -14.04
N PHE A 57 6.13 -11.60 -14.39
CA PHE A 57 6.40 -10.31 -13.76
C PHE A 57 5.99 -10.28 -12.28
N ALA A 58 4.86 -10.91 -11.91
CA ALA A 58 4.47 -11.06 -10.51
C ALA A 58 5.52 -11.84 -9.71
N ARG A 59 6.01 -12.97 -10.26
CA ARG A 59 7.09 -13.75 -9.66
C ARG A 59 8.39 -12.97 -9.54
N TYR A 60 8.77 -12.21 -10.56
CA TYR A 60 9.97 -11.38 -10.52
C TYR A 60 9.90 -10.34 -9.39
N ASN A 61 8.75 -9.67 -9.23
CA ASN A 61 8.56 -8.75 -8.12
C ASN A 61 8.70 -9.45 -6.77
N HIS A 62 8.15 -10.65 -6.60
CA HIS A 62 8.21 -11.39 -5.35
C HIS A 62 9.60 -11.99 -5.11
N ASP A 63 10.05 -12.86 -6.00
CA ASP A 63 11.21 -13.71 -5.75
C ASP A 63 12.55 -12.96 -5.87
N VAL A 64 12.57 -11.86 -6.63
CA VAL A 64 13.81 -11.10 -6.87
C VAL A 64 13.79 -9.76 -6.14
N ILE A 65 12.79 -8.92 -6.38
CA ILE A 65 12.76 -7.55 -5.84
C ILE A 65 12.42 -7.56 -4.35
N LEU A 66 11.30 -8.15 -3.97
CA LEU A 66 10.85 -8.20 -2.58
C LEU A 66 11.86 -8.91 -1.68
N ARG A 67 12.43 -10.02 -2.15
CA ARG A 67 13.45 -10.76 -1.40
C ARG A 67 14.64 -9.87 -1.04
N LYS A 68 15.11 -9.03 -1.96
CA LYS A 68 16.18 -8.05 -1.69
C LYS A 68 15.74 -6.99 -0.69
N ILE A 69 14.52 -6.46 -0.83
CA ILE A 69 13.95 -5.48 0.11
C ILE A 69 13.87 -6.09 1.51
N PHE A 70 13.33 -7.30 1.64
CA PHE A 70 13.23 -7.98 2.94
C PHE A 70 14.57 -8.29 3.56
N SER A 71 15.59 -8.63 2.75
CA SER A 71 16.94 -8.81 3.24
C SER A 71 17.48 -7.51 3.87
N VAL A 72 17.32 -6.39 3.19
CA VAL A 72 17.74 -5.07 3.71
C VAL A 72 16.96 -4.70 4.97
N LEU A 73 15.62 -4.86 4.97
CA LEU A 73 14.78 -4.53 6.12
C LEU A 73 15.08 -5.44 7.32
N SER A 74 15.38 -6.72 7.10
CA SER A 74 15.82 -7.62 8.18
C SER A 74 17.11 -7.11 8.83
N LEU A 75 18.10 -6.69 8.03
CA LEU A 75 19.35 -6.10 8.54
C LEU A 75 19.11 -4.78 9.29
N VAL A 76 18.24 -3.91 8.79
CA VAL A 76 17.84 -2.67 9.47
C VAL A 76 17.24 -2.98 10.84
N LEU A 77 16.42 -4.02 10.92
CA LEU A 77 15.81 -4.49 12.18
C LEU A 77 16.80 -5.30 13.05
N LYS A 78 18.07 -5.46 12.65
CA LYS A 78 19.05 -6.29 13.37
C LYS A 78 18.60 -7.74 13.56
N LEU A 79 17.96 -8.28 12.55
CA LEU A 79 17.50 -9.68 12.43
C LEU A 79 18.40 -10.44 11.44
N PRO A 80 18.43 -11.78 11.50
CA PRO A 80 19.03 -12.58 10.43
C PRO A 80 18.46 -12.20 9.06
N VAL A 81 19.31 -12.11 8.04
CA VAL A 81 18.99 -11.56 6.71
C VAL A 81 17.77 -12.20 6.03
N GLN A 82 17.46 -13.45 6.34
CA GLN A 82 16.32 -14.18 5.77
C GLN A 82 15.04 -14.11 6.61
N THR A 83 15.03 -13.43 7.76
CA THR A 83 13.89 -13.46 8.70
C THR A 83 12.60 -13.03 8.01
N LEU A 84 12.53 -11.84 7.44
CA LEU A 84 11.30 -11.36 6.79
C LEU A 84 10.96 -12.18 5.53
N TRP A 85 11.96 -12.62 4.76
CA TRP A 85 11.73 -13.48 3.60
C TRP A 85 11.09 -14.82 3.99
N ASN A 86 11.54 -15.44 5.07
CA ASN A 86 10.99 -16.70 5.54
C ASN A 86 9.50 -16.58 5.94
N LEU A 87 9.03 -15.39 6.29
CA LEU A 87 7.62 -15.12 6.58
C LEU A 87 6.74 -14.91 5.34
N SER A 88 7.32 -14.94 4.13
CA SER A 88 6.61 -14.61 2.88
C SER A 88 6.89 -15.58 1.72
N LYS A 89 7.77 -16.57 1.90
CA LYS A 89 8.27 -17.40 0.80
C LYS A 89 7.36 -18.56 0.38
N GLU A 90 6.37 -18.94 1.18
CA GLU A 90 5.54 -20.11 0.94
C GLU A 90 4.33 -19.74 0.05
N PRO A 91 4.31 -20.11 -1.24
CA PRO A 91 3.28 -19.67 -2.18
C PRO A 91 1.86 -20.07 -1.79
N GLU A 92 1.70 -21.25 -1.17
CA GLU A 92 0.41 -21.78 -0.72
C GLU A 92 -0.15 -21.07 0.51
N LYS A 93 0.71 -20.39 1.28
CA LYS A 93 0.35 -19.64 2.48
C LYS A 93 0.34 -18.13 2.26
N ARG A 94 0.71 -17.69 1.08
CA ARG A 94 0.62 -16.26 0.76
C ARG A 94 -0.83 -15.81 0.89
N GLY A 95 -1.03 -14.65 1.50
CA GLY A 95 -2.32 -14.01 1.53
C GLY A 95 -2.70 -13.47 0.16
N LEU A 96 -3.06 -12.20 0.08
CA LEU A 96 -3.36 -11.56 -1.20
C LEU A 96 -2.15 -10.78 -1.73
N ASP A 97 -1.06 -11.49 -2.08
CA ASP A 97 -0.08 -10.87 -2.97
C ASP A 97 -0.79 -10.46 -4.24
N LEU A 98 -0.76 -9.17 -4.56
CA LEU A 98 -1.56 -8.61 -5.62
C LEU A 98 -0.69 -7.83 -6.61
N LEU A 99 -0.70 -8.23 -7.87
CA LEU A 99 -0.19 -7.41 -8.96
C LEU A 99 -1.35 -6.60 -9.53
N ARG A 100 -1.22 -5.27 -9.54
CA ARG A 100 -2.24 -4.33 -10.01
C ARG A 100 -1.74 -3.50 -11.16
N TYR A 101 -2.51 -3.51 -12.23
CA TYR A 101 -2.47 -2.52 -13.29
C TYR A 101 -3.61 -1.53 -13.05
N ALA A 102 -3.32 -0.24 -13.02
CA ALA A 102 -4.32 0.80 -12.81
C ALA A 102 -4.17 1.93 -13.82
N VAL A 103 -5.29 2.53 -14.19
CA VAL A 103 -5.35 3.76 -14.98
C VAL A 103 -6.12 4.80 -14.19
N TYR A 104 -5.49 5.92 -13.90
CA TYR A 104 -6.10 7.10 -13.31
C TYR A 104 -6.42 8.06 -14.44
N ARG A 105 -7.71 8.29 -14.70
CA ARG A 105 -8.17 9.19 -15.75
C ARG A 105 -8.44 10.57 -15.18
N PRO A 106 -8.13 11.65 -15.93
CA PRO A 106 -8.45 12.98 -15.49
C PRO A 106 -9.99 13.13 -15.40
N PRO A 107 -10.53 13.65 -14.28
CA PRO A 107 -11.93 13.97 -14.16
C PRO A 107 -12.29 15.26 -14.89
N PRO A 108 -13.57 15.52 -15.18
CA PRO A 108 -14.04 16.87 -15.49
C PRO A 108 -13.68 17.84 -14.36
N LYS A 109 -13.47 19.11 -14.72
CA LYS A 109 -13.04 20.12 -13.76
C LYS A 109 -13.98 20.26 -12.56
N GLU A 110 -15.28 20.18 -12.77
CA GLU A 110 -16.31 20.30 -11.72
C GLU A 110 -16.21 19.14 -10.71
N GLU A 111 -15.92 17.93 -11.18
CA GLU A 111 -15.71 16.77 -10.32
C GLU A 111 -14.40 16.87 -9.54
N ASP A 112 -13.33 17.35 -10.18
CA ASP A 112 -12.02 17.53 -9.56
C ASP A 112 -12.07 18.61 -8.48
N ASP A 113 -12.75 19.73 -8.75
CA ASP A 113 -12.97 20.81 -7.79
C ASP A 113 -13.82 20.34 -6.59
N ALA A 114 -14.83 19.50 -6.80
CA ALA A 114 -15.71 18.97 -5.73
C ALA A 114 -14.96 18.08 -4.73
N VAL A 115 -13.88 17.42 -5.15
CA VAL A 115 -13.02 16.60 -4.30
C VAL A 115 -11.67 17.28 -4.02
N ASN A 116 -11.54 18.57 -4.38
CA ASN A 116 -10.31 19.38 -4.22
C ASN A 116 -9.07 18.69 -4.81
N GLY A 117 -9.21 18.05 -5.96
CA GLY A 117 -8.16 17.35 -6.65
C GLY A 117 -7.74 16.02 -6.03
N VAL A 118 -8.40 15.53 -4.98
CA VAL A 118 -8.08 14.23 -4.38
C VAL A 118 -8.67 13.11 -5.23
N ARG A 119 -7.83 12.24 -5.76
CA ARG A 119 -8.22 11.08 -6.58
C ARG A 119 -8.21 9.76 -5.83
N LEU A 120 -7.41 9.67 -4.78
CA LEU A 120 -7.42 8.58 -3.80
C LEU A 120 -7.08 9.18 -2.45
N GLN A 121 -7.96 9.00 -1.47
CA GLN A 121 -7.83 9.56 -0.12
C GLN A 121 -6.56 9.05 0.58
N GLY A 122 -6.05 9.84 1.53
CA GLY A 122 -4.90 9.46 2.33
C GLY A 122 -5.18 8.23 3.18
N HIS A 123 -4.33 7.22 3.06
CA HIS A 123 -4.47 5.94 3.72
C HIS A 123 -3.12 5.28 3.96
N THR A 124 -3.13 4.21 4.72
CA THR A 124 -2.02 3.25 4.80
C THR A 124 -2.38 1.98 4.04
N ASP A 125 -1.40 1.36 3.39
CA ASP A 125 -1.55 0.01 2.87
C ASP A 125 -1.56 -0.99 4.02
N PHE A 126 -2.34 -2.06 3.90
CA PHE A 126 -2.47 -3.05 4.97
C PHE A 126 -1.58 -4.28 4.81
N ASN A 127 -0.85 -4.36 3.72
CA ASN A 127 0.15 -5.38 3.41
C ASN A 127 1.49 -5.15 4.13
N SER A 128 2.53 -5.90 3.76
CA SER A 128 3.89 -5.72 4.29
C SER A 128 4.66 -4.62 3.57
N VAL A 129 4.74 -4.74 2.25
CA VAL A 129 5.49 -3.83 1.36
C VAL A 129 4.74 -3.67 0.04
N SER A 130 4.56 -2.45 -0.40
CA SER A 130 4.09 -2.12 -1.75
C SER A 130 5.26 -1.66 -2.62
N ILE A 131 5.35 -2.20 -3.82
CA ILE A 131 6.34 -1.86 -4.83
C ILE A 131 5.62 -1.15 -5.96
N LEU A 132 5.90 0.13 -6.16
CA LEU A 132 5.35 0.92 -7.26
C LEU A 132 6.40 1.15 -8.34
N TRP A 133 6.11 0.69 -9.54
CA TRP A 133 6.79 1.05 -10.77
C TRP A 133 6.30 2.42 -11.21
N SER A 134 7.00 3.46 -10.77
CA SER A 134 6.52 4.83 -10.89
C SER A 134 6.62 5.36 -12.34
N GLN A 135 5.79 6.36 -12.64
CA GLN A 135 5.76 7.03 -13.92
C GLN A 135 6.06 8.51 -13.76
N PRO A 136 6.48 9.20 -14.83
CA PRO A 136 6.87 10.62 -14.78
C PRO A 136 5.66 11.57 -14.70
N ILE A 137 4.66 11.21 -13.88
CA ILE A 137 3.49 12.03 -13.58
C ILE A 137 3.45 12.29 -12.09
N THR A 138 3.49 13.56 -11.71
CA THR A 138 3.53 14.00 -10.31
C THR A 138 2.13 14.00 -9.71
N SER A 139 1.79 12.98 -8.95
CA SER A 139 0.43 12.78 -8.42
C SER A 139 0.42 12.08 -7.05
N LEU A 140 1.46 11.32 -6.73
CA LEU A 140 1.59 10.62 -5.46
C LEU A 140 2.15 11.58 -4.40
N GLU A 141 1.46 11.72 -3.28
CA GLU A 141 1.93 12.44 -2.10
C GLU A 141 2.06 11.52 -0.90
N VAL A 142 3.01 11.82 -0.03
CA VAL A 142 3.20 11.20 1.28
C VAL A 142 3.05 12.23 2.38
N LEU A 143 2.44 11.82 3.51
CA LEU A 143 2.34 12.64 4.71
C LEU A 143 3.63 12.52 5.50
N MET A 144 4.29 13.66 5.68
CA MET A 144 5.55 13.75 6.43
C MET A 144 5.30 13.87 7.93
N PRO A 145 6.31 13.59 8.79
CA PRO A 145 6.17 13.74 10.25
C PRO A 145 5.85 15.16 10.74
N ASP A 146 6.08 16.17 9.90
CA ASP A 146 5.73 17.57 10.15
C ASP A 146 4.27 17.91 9.72
N ASN A 147 3.45 16.88 9.43
CA ASN A 147 2.09 16.98 8.92
C ASN A 147 1.97 17.73 7.58
N THR A 148 3.03 17.76 6.77
CA THR A 148 2.98 18.29 5.42
C THR A 148 2.89 17.17 4.39
N TRP A 149 2.06 17.37 3.36
CA TRP A 149 2.02 16.49 2.19
C TRP A 149 3.14 16.87 1.23
N ARG A 150 3.89 15.88 0.74
CA ARG A 150 4.97 16.10 -0.23
C ARG A 150 4.86 15.12 -1.39
N PHE A 151 5.06 15.64 -2.60
CA PHE A 151 5.10 14.83 -3.80
C PHE A 151 6.30 13.87 -3.83
N VAL A 152 6.03 12.65 -4.25
CA VAL A 152 7.08 11.67 -4.56
C VAL A 152 7.54 11.93 -6.00
N LYS A 153 8.74 12.46 -6.16
CA LYS A 153 9.32 12.75 -7.48
C LYS A 153 9.69 11.45 -8.19
N HIS A 154 9.25 11.33 -9.44
CA HIS A 154 9.72 10.26 -10.31
C HIS A 154 11.24 10.31 -10.51
N ARG A 155 11.88 9.16 -10.46
CA ARG A 155 13.28 8.95 -10.82
C ARG A 155 13.36 7.79 -11.82
N PRO A 156 13.99 7.99 -13.01
CA PRO A 156 14.21 6.89 -13.95
C PRO A 156 14.93 5.71 -13.29
N ASN A 157 14.55 4.50 -13.66
CA ASN A 157 15.14 3.23 -13.14
C ASN A 157 15.04 3.07 -11.62
N ALA A 158 14.06 3.72 -10.97
CA ALA A 158 13.82 3.59 -9.55
C ALA A 158 12.40 3.08 -9.26
N LEU A 159 12.27 2.33 -8.17
CA LEU A 159 11.00 1.89 -7.60
C LEU A 159 10.66 2.76 -6.40
N VAL A 160 9.38 3.01 -6.20
CA VAL A 160 8.89 3.57 -4.94
C VAL A 160 8.49 2.39 -4.03
N ILE A 161 9.12 2.32 -2.87
CA ILE A 161 8.84 1.28 -1.87
C ILE A 161 8.07 1.92 -0.73
N ASN A 162 6.90 1.37 -0.45
CA ASN A 162 6.01 1.79 0.62
C ASN A 162 5.87 0.67 1.65
N LEU A 163 5.91 1.02 2.94
CA LEU A 163 5.69 0.09 4.05
C LEU A 163 4.23 0.15 4.49
N GLY A 164 3.63 -1.02 4.68
CA GLY A 164 2.25 -1.15 5.12
C GLY A 164 2.11 -1.53 6.60
N ASP A 165 0.86 -1.70 7.02
CA ASP A 165 0.49 -1.98 8.41
C ASP A 165 1.15 -3.26 8.95
N ALA A 166 1.19 -4.34 8.15
CA ALA A 166 1.79 -5.60 8.60
C ALA A 166 3.28 -5.45 8.96
N MET A 167 4.04 -4.66 8.18
CA MET A 167 5.43 -4.35 8.51
C MET A 167 5.54 -3.48 9.76
N HIS A 168 4.61 -2.55 9.94
CA HIS A 168 4.55 -1.72 11.15
C HIS A 168 4.36 -2.59 12.40
N PHE A 169 3.43 -3.55 12.37
CA PHE A 169 3.17 -4.43 13.50
C PHE A 169 4.38 -5.32 13.81
N LEU A 170 4.95 -5.99 12.81
CA LEU A 170 6.10 -6.88 13.01
C LEU A 170 7.35 -6.14 13.51
N SER A 171 7.53 -4.90 13.08
CA SER A 171 8.65 -4.06 13.54
C SER A 171 8.41 -3.36 14.89
N GLY A 172 7.28 -3.62 15.55
CA GLY A 172 6.92 -2.95 16.80
C GLY A 172 6.78 -1.44 16.66
N GLY A 173 6.45 -0.96 15.46
CA GLY A 173 6.35 0.47 15.15
C GLY A 173 7.70 1.15 14.92
N TYR A 174 8.81 0.41 14.80
CA TYR A 174 10.09 0.96 14.37
C TYR A 174 10.04 1.44 12.92
N LEU A 175 9.56 0.58 12.03
CA LEU A 175 9.22 0.92 10.67
C LEU A 175 7.74 1.35 10.66
N LYS A 176 7.51 2.60 10.28
CA LYS A 176 6.14 3.14 10.24
C LYS A 176 5.50 2.86 8.89
N GLN A 177 4.22 2.53 8.91
CA GLN A 177 3.41 2.55 7.70
C GLN A 177 3.39 3.95 7.09
N THR A 178 3.45 4.03 5.77
CA THR A 178 3.49 5.30 5.07
C THR A 178 2.08 5.75 4.70
N ILE A 179 1.67 6.90 5.22
CA ILE A 179 0.41 7.53 4.83
C ILE A 179 0.64 8.22 3.49
N HIS A 180 -0.16 7.87 2.48
CA HIS A 180 -0.03 8.40 1.14
C HIS A 180 -1.38 8.60 0.46
N ARG A 181 -1.42 9.49 -0.53
CA ARG A 181 -2.62 9.78 -1.33
C ARG A 181 -2.28 10.05 -2.78
N VAL A 182 -3.28 10.02 -3.64
CA VAL A 182 -3.15 10.42 -5.05
C VAL A 182 -3.99 11.67 -5.27
N VAL A 183 -3.36 12.70 -5.82
CA VAL A 183 -4.00 13.99 -6.10
C VAL A 183 -3.87 14.34 -7.58
N ALA A 184 -4.62 15.34 -8.01
CA ALA A 184 -4.45 15.95 -9.33
C ALA A 184 -2.99 16.35 -9.55
N PRO A 185 -2.38 15.99 -10.69
CA PRO A 185 -1.03 16.45 -11.01
C PRO A 185 -1.03 17.96 -11.28
N PRO A 186 0.17 18.58 -11.40
CA PRO A 186 0.32 19.96 -11.86
C PRO A 186 -0.40 20.21 -13.20
N GLU A 187 -0.72 21.48 -13.47
CA GLU A 187 -1.58 21.87 -14.60
C GLU A 187 -1.05 21.38 -15.97
N ASP A 188 0.27 21.37 -16.15
CA ASP A 188 0.94 20.86 -17.36
C ASP A 188 0.79 19.35 -17.57
N GLN A 189 0.36 18.61 -16.54
CA GLN A 189 0.14 17.17 -16.55
C GLN A 189 -1.33 16.80 -16.29
N ALA A 190 -2.21 17.77 -16.04
CA ALA A 190 -3.58 17.54 -15.55
C ALA A 190 -4.43 16.71 -16.52
N GLN A 191 -4.16 16.77 -17.83
CA GLN A 191 -4.87 16.05 -18.88
C GLN A 191 -4.30 14.66 -19.17
N LEU A 192 -3.20 14.27 -18.52
CA LEU A 192 -2.56 13.00 -18.78
C LEU A 192 -3.22 11.86 -17.96
N GLU A 193 -3.41 10.73 -18.60
CA GLU A 193 -3.73 9.49 -17.90
C GLU A 193 -2.48 8.99 -17.17
N ARG A 194 -2.63 8.70 -15.86
CA ARG A 194 -1.55 8.12 -15.08
C ARG A 194 -1.73 6.60 -15.02
N LEU A 195 -0.79 5.88 -15.60
CA LEU A 195 -0.71 4.44 -15.40
C LEU A 195 -0.09 4.15 -14.03
N GLY A 196 -0.55 3.11 -13.38
CA GLY A 196 0.01 2.61 -12.14
C GLY A 196 0.27 1.11 -12.25
N LEU A 197 1.47 0.69 -11.88
CA LEU A 197 1.85 -0.71 -11.81
C LEU A 197 2.37 -0.98 -10.41
N PHE A 198 1.62 -1.78 -9.66
CA PHE A 198 1.87 -2.01 -8.25
C PHE A 198 2.00 -3.51 -7.96
N TYR A 199 2.92 -3.85 -7.08
CA TYR A 199 2.96 -5.16 -6.45
C TYR A 199 2.78 -4.99 -4.93
N PHE A 200 1.68 -5.52 -4.40
CA PHE A 200 1.37 -5.52 -2.97
C PHE A 200 1.79 -6.87 -2.39
N ALA A 201 2.84 -6.87 -1.59
CA ALA A 201 3.37 -8.07 -0.97
C ALA A 201 2.82 -8.25 0.44
N PHE A 202 2.44 -9.47 0.77
CA PHE A 202 1.98 -9.86 2.10
C PHE A 202 2.96 -10.84 2.74
N PHE A 203 2.92 -10.96 4.05
CA PHE A 203 3.46 -12.14 4.73
C PHE A 203 2.53 -13.33 4.50
N ASN A 204 3.00 -14.56 4.78
CA ASN A 204 2.15 -15.74 4.74
C ASN A 204 0.89 -15.53 5.59
N ALA A 205 -0.25 -16.08 5.17
CA ALA A 205 -1.54 -15.81 5.78
C ALA A 205 -1.64 -16.20 7.26
N ASP A 206 -0.84 -17.17 7.69
CA ASP A 206 -0.76 -17.70 9.06
C ASP A 206 0.22 -16.93 9.97
N VAL A 207 0.97 -15.96 9.46
CA VAL A 207 1.90 -15.17 10.26
C VAL A 207 1.14 -14.25 11.22
N PRO A 208 1.34 -14.40 12.57
CA PRO A 208 0.74 -13.49 13.53
C PRO A 208 1.34 -12.09 13.39
N LEU A 209 0.51 -11.06 13.48
CA LEU A 209 0.93 -9.66 13.41
C LEU A 209 1.42 -9.15 14.78
N GLN A 210 2.38 -9.87 15.35
CA GLN A 210 3.04 -9.52 16.61
C GLN A 210 4.49 -9.08 16.37
N PRO A 211 5.04 -8.21 17.22
CA PRO A 211 6.41 -7.72 17.08
C PRO A 211 7.44 -8.84 17.14
N LEU A 212 8.48 -8.76 16.30
CA LEU A 212 9.61 -9.68 16.26
C LEU A 212 10.59 -9.35 17.42
N LEU A 213 10.22 -9.77 18.63
CA LEU A 213 10.91 -9.38 19.87
C LEU A 213 12.31 -10.00 20.05
N GLU A 214 12.73 -10.91 19.19
CA GLU A 214 14.12 -11.35 19.11
C GLU A 214 15.06 -10.23 18.68
N SER A 215 14.55 -9.21 17.98
CA SER A 215 15.30 -7.99 17.68
C SER A 215 15.32 -7.02 18.87
N ARG A 216 16.53 -6.57 19.25
CA ARG A 216 16.66 -5.49 20.24
C ARG A 216 15.99 -4.19 19.76
N VAL A 217 16.17 -3.84 18.49
CA VAL A 217 15.61 -2.62 17.90
C VAL A 217 14.07 -2.64 17.97
N VAL A 218 13.47 -3.79 17.67
CA VAL A 218 12.00 -3.96 17.74
C VAL A 218 11.52 -3.89 19.20
N ARG A 219 12.21 -4.56 20.14
CA ARG A 219 11.86 -4.47 21.57
C ARG A 219 11.86 -3.04 22.09
N GLU A 220 12.90 -2.28 21.75
CA GLU A 220 13.02 -0.87 22.19
C GLU A 220 11.92 0.00 21.56
N ALA A 221 11.62 -0.20 20.29
CA ALA A 221 10.56 0.55 19.60
C ALA A 221 9.16 0.21 20.08
N TYR A 222 8.92 -1.04 20.47
CA TYR A 222 7.63 -1.54 20.95
C TYR A 222 7.36 -1.22 22.41
N LYS A 223 8.40 -0.91 23.21
CA LYS A 223 8.27 -0.66 24.64
C LYS A 223 7.14 0.33 24.98
N GLY A 224 6.23 -0.10 25.82
CA GLY A 224 5.07 0.71 26.24
C GLY A 224 3.94 0.79 25.21
N LYS A 225 4.00 0.01 24.13
CA LYS A 225 2.93 -0.08 23.12
C LYS A 225 2.23 -1.43 23.22
N ASN A 226 0.96 -1.45 22.87
CA ASN A 226 0.21 -2.66 22.61
C ASN A 226 -0.78 -2.37 21.47
N PHE A 227 -0.46 -2.79 20.26
CA PHE A 227 -1.30 -2.56 19.09
C PHE A 227 -2.65 -3.28 19.16
N TRP A 228 -2.72 -4.36 19.94
CA TRP A 228 -3.87 -5.26 20.00
C TRP A 228 -4.56 -5.25 21.38
N ALA A 229 -4.34 -4.19 22.17
CA ALA A 229 -4.87 -4.08 23.52
C ALA A 229 -6.39 -4.26 23.61
N GLU A 230 -7.14 -3.76 22.63
CA GLU A 230 -8.61 -3.91 22.59
C GLU A 230 -9.01 -5.39 22.37
N ARG A 231 -8.35 -6.08 21.43
CA ARG A 231 -8.58 -7.51 21.18
C ARG A 231 -8.22 -8.38 22.39
N GLU A 232 -7.12 -8.05 23.04
CA GLU A 232 -6.69 -8.75 24.25
C GLU A 232 -7.71 -8.64 25.38
N LYS A 233 -8.31 -7.47 25.57
CA LYS A 233 -9.42 -7.26 26.54
C LYS A 233 -10.65 -8.11 26.20
N GLU A 234 -10.89 -8.36 24.93
CA GLU A 234 -11.97 -9.23 24.45
C GLU A 234 -11.61 -10.73 24.49
N GLY A 235 -10.41 -11.09 24.94
CA GLY A 235 -9.91 -12.47 24.96
C GLY A 235 -9.58 -13.01 23.57
N LEU A 236 -9.42 -12.16 22.57
CA LEU A 236 -9.10 -12.54 21.19
C LEU A 236 -7.59 -12.54 20.97
N PRO A 237 -7.04 -13.49 20.19
CA PRO A 237 -5.62 -13.53 19.88
C PRO A 237 -5.21 -12.38 18.95
N VAL A 238 -3.90 -12.10 18.90
CA VAL A 238 -3.31 -11.24 17.87
C VAL A 238 -3.71 -11.78 16.48
N PRO A 239 -4.21 -10.95 15.57
CA PRO A 239 -4.65 -11.43 14.28
C PRO A 239 -3.45 -11.91 13.42
N THR A 240 -3.69 -12.88 12.58
CA THR A 240 -2.76 -13.25 11.52
C THR A 240 -2.84 -12.28 10.35
N THR A 241 -1.84 -12.31 9.46
CA THR A 241 -1.83 -11.51 8.22
C THR A 241 -3.11 -11.72 7.40
N GLY A 242 -3.56 -12.98 7.24
CA GLY A 242 -4.77 -13.29 6.48
C GLY A 242 -6.06 -12.84 7.19
N GLU A 243 -6.10 -12.83 8.54
CA GLU A 243 -7.23 -12.26 9.27
C GLU A 243 -7.29 -10.75 9.14
N TRP A 244 -6.15 -10.08 9.28
CA TRP A 244 -6.03 -8.63 9.10
C TRP A 244 -6.47 -8.20 7.70
N GLU A 245 -5.94 -8.86 6.69
CA GLU A 245 -6.32 -8.61 5.30
C GLU A 245 -7.84 -8.74 5.10
N ARG A 246 -8.46 -9.84 5.54
CA ARG A 246 -9.91 -10.03 5.41
C ARG A 246 -10.72 -8.96 6.14
N MET A 247 -10.29 -8.53 7.34
CA MET A 247 -10.95 -7.44 8.07
C MET A 247 -10.85 -6.11 7.30
N ARG A 248 -9.65 -5.77 6.79
CA ARG A 248 -9.43 -4.53 6.03
C ARG A 248 -10.20 -4.52 4.71
N VAL A 249 -10.21 -5.64 3.98
CA VAL A 249 -10.95 -5.76 2.70
C VAL A 249 -12.46 -5.67 2.92
N ARG A 250 -13.00 -6.26 3.98
CA ARG A 250 -14.43 -6.15 4.32
C ARG A 250 -14.83 -4.74 4.72
N ALA A 251 -14.01 -4.04 5.49
CA ALA A 251 -14.27 -2.68 5.92
C ALA A 251 -14.17 -1.66 4.76
N TYR A 252 -13.36 -1.96 3.75
CA TYR A 252 -13.07 -1.02 2.67
C TYR A 252 -14.34 -0.62 1.90
N GLY A 253 -14.65 0.67 1.92
CA GLY A 253 -15.82 1.22 1.21
C GLY A 253 -17.19 0.92 1.83
N GLN A 254 -17.26 0.37 3.05
CA GLN A 254 -18.54 0.05 3.72
C GLN A 254 -19.11 1.21 4.57
N GLY A 255 -18.41 2.34 4.67
CA GLY A 255 -18.89 3.52 5.40
C GLY A 255 -18.89 3.36 6.92
N GLY A 256 -18.10 2.44 7.46
CA GLY A 256 -17.93 2.23 8.92
C GLY A 256 -17.11 3.30 9.61
N ALA A 257 -16.39 4.11 8.86
CA ALA A 257 -15.54 5.17 9.39
C ALA A 257 -16.38 6.33 9.97
N LYS A 258 -15.90 6.88 11.09
CA LYS A 258 -16.52 8.04 11.77
C LYS A 258 -15.50 9.17 11.83
N LYS A 259 -16.00 10.40 11.65
CA LYS A 259 -15.15 11.58 11.73
C LYS A 259 -14.63 11.77 13.15
N GLY A 260 -13.31 11.80 13.30
CA GLY A 260 -12.63 12.09 14.56
C GLY A 260 -12.51 13.60 14.84
N GLU A 261 -12.08 13.95 16.05
CA GLU A 261 -11.83 15.33 16.47
C GLU A 261 -10.65 15.98 15.69
N ASP A 262 -9.75 15.17 15.17
CA ASP A 262 -8.63 15.59 14.31
C ASP A 262 -9.04 15.91 12.87
N GLY A 263 -10.32 15.68 12.52
CA GLY A 263 -10.89 15.95 11.22
C GLY A 263 -10.73 14.79 10.21
N HIS A 264 -10.07 13.69 10.60
CA HIS A 264 -9.92 12.48 9.80
C HIS A 264 -11.03 11.47 10.06
N ASP A 265 -11.17 10.50 9.18
CA ASP A 265 -12.13 9.42 9.36
C ASP A 265 -11.44 8.22 10.01
N HIS A 266 -11.98 7.80 11.16
CA HIS A 266 -11.47 6.69 11.97
C HIS A 266 -12.38 5.49 11.90
N GLU A 267 -11.81 4.31 11.75
CA GLU A 267 -12.53 3.05 11.78
C GLU A 267 -11.77 2.03 12.65
N LYS A 268 -12.44 1.48 13.68
CA LYS A 268 -11.90 0.39 14.49
C LYS A 268 -12.02 -0.93 13.73
N ILE A 269 -10.88 -1.45 13.28
CA ILE A 269 -10.81 -2.73 12.56
C ILE A 269 -9.98 -3.71 13.39
N GLY A 270 -10.62 -4.77 13.86
CA GLY A 270 -9.97 -5.76 14.72
C GLY A 270 -9.34 -5.19 15.99
N GLY A 271 -9.89 -4.07 16.51
CA GLY A 271 -9.37 -3.36 17.68
C GLY A 271 -8.28 -2.34 17.38
N PHE A 272 -7.76 -2.29 16.16
CA PHE A 272 -6.79 -1.26 15.72
C PHE A 272 -7.51 -0.09 15.06
N ASP A 273 -7.03 1.13 15.32
CA ASP A 273 -7.59 2.36 14.74
C ASP A 273 -6.98 2.62 13.36
N VAL A 274 -7.80 2.45 12.32
CA VAL A 274 -7.44 2.73 10.94
C VAL A 274 -7.94 4.11 10.56
N VAL A 275 -7.04 4.97 10.11
CA VAL A 275 -7.33 6.37 9.79
C VAL A 275 -7.30 6.60 8.29
N GLN A 276 -8.34 7.28 7.78
CA GLN A 276 -8.38 7.82 6.43
C GLN A 276 -8.22 9.34 6.49
N TYR A 277 -7.23 9.85 5.78
CA TYR A 277 -6.82 11.25 5.85
C TYR A 277 -7.54 12.06 4.77
N ASN A 278 -8.54 12.82 5.20
CA ASN A 278 -9.40 13.62 4.32
C ASN A 278 -8.95 15.07 4.19
N ASP A 279 -7.72 15.40 4.59
CA ASP A 279 -7.18 16.76 4.50
C ASP A 279 -7.09 17.26 3.08
N VAL A 280 -8.04 18.09 2.75
CA VAL A 280 -8.18 18.73 1.44
C VAL A 280 -7.55 20.13 1.43
N LYS A 281 -6.57 20.39 2.23
CA LYS A 281 -5.81 21.65 2.13
C LYS A 281 -4.95 21.60 0.89
N LYS A 282 -5.20 22.51 -0.08
CA LYS A 282 -4.32 22.72 -1.22
C LYS A 282 -2.89 22.87 -0.70
N THR A 283 -2.03 21.98 -1.13
CA THR A 283 -0.59 22.11 -0.91
C THR A 283 -0.18 23.41 -1.55
N THR A 284 0.15 24.43 -0.78
CA THR A 284 0.83 25.62 -1.34
C THR A 284 2.16 25.11 -1.85
N ALA A 285 2.34 25.18 -3.16
CA ALA A 285 3.56 24.76 -3.84
C ALA A 285 4.71 25.74 -3.52
N GLU A 286 5.18 25.73 -2.29
CA GLU A 286 6.52 26.22 -1.96
C GLU A 286 7.49 25.05 -2.13
N THR A 287 7.96 24.86 -3.35
CA THR A 287 9.13 24.04 -3.66
C THR A 287 10.38 24.71 -3.08
N LYS A 288 10.62 24.51 -1.79
CA LYS A 288 11.98 24.73 -1.27
C LYS A 288 12.85 23.60 -1.83
N PRO A 289 13.94 23.92 -2.53
CA PRO A 289 14.84 22.89 -3.05
C PRO A 289 15.39 22.09 -1.86
N ILE A 290 15.26 20.76 -1.92
CA ILE A 290 15.87 19.85 -0.97
C ILE A 290 17.38 20.08 -1.06
N GLN A 291 18.00 20.56 0.02
CA GLN A 291 19.46 20.56 0.14
C GLN A 291 19.94 19.11 -0.10
N GLN A 292 20.75 18.96 -1.14
CA GLN A 292 21.40 17.68 -1.41
C GLN A 292 22.32 17.36 -0.25
N HIS A 293 21.90 16.45 0.64
CA HIS A 293 22.85 15.77 1.50
C HIS A 293 23.82 15.00 0.59
N LYS A 294 25.05 15.49 0.51
CA LYS A 294 26.14 14.74 -0.13
C LYS A 294 26.22 13.38 0.55
N LEU A 295 25.93 12.34 -0.23
CA LEU A 295 26.25 10.98 0.19
C LEU A 295 27.77 10.93 0.50
N PRO A 296 28.19 10.32 1.60
CA PRO A 296 29.61 10.09 1.82
C PRO A 296 30.15 9.27 0.64
N ALA A 297 31.36 9.64 0.20
CA ALA A 297 32.03 9.00 -0.92
C ALA A 297 32.06 7.47 -0.68
N ALA A 298 31.67 6.70 -1.71
CA ALA A 298 31.77 5.26 -1.65
C ALA A 298 33.22 4.88 -1.31
N VAL A 299 33.38 4.16 -0.20
CA VAL A 299 34.64 3.48 0.10
C VAL A 299 34.78 2.37 -0.94
N ALA A 300 35.71 2.51 -1.85
CA ALA A 300 36.10 1.44 -2.77
C ALA A 300 36.74 0.31 -1.93
N VAL A 301 36.18 -0.90 -2.07
CA VAL A 301 36.83 -2.16 -1.69
C VAL A 301 36.98 -2.97 -2.94
#